data_69a2749abf1d9d28483a3372ae46edb7
#
_entry.id   69a2749abf1d9d28483a3372ae46edb7
#
_cell.length_a   1.000
_cell.length_b   1.000
_cell.length_c   1.000
_cell.angle_alpha   90.00
_cell.angle_beta   90.00
_cell.angle_gamma   90.00
#
_symmetry.space_group_name_H-M   'P 1'
#
loop_
_entity.id
_entity.type
_entity.pdbx_description
1 polymer ?
#
loop_
_entity_poly.entity_id
_entity_poly.type
_entity_poly.pdbx_seq_one_letter_code
_entity_poly.pdbx_strand_id
1 'polypeptide(L)'
;MKRTSSQLKQLSRATLVNHFSRPIAAYAITFGIILLINLLLSALFPGTENSISYLVTSFIIELLLSILSVGPVTILLDMSRGSDGQIADLLYAFRHQPDRIIVSQLIISILSTVIFLPAIIVLTLSSVFYTAFGVIIGSLLLFAAVIGTVVIRLDFALVTPLYIDNPQTSALDLLRESRSLMQGNRLRCFVLELSFIPIMLLSVVTCFVGLLWVIPYAQMTLLEFYRELTEEI
;
A
#
# COMPACT_ATOMS: atom_id res chain seq x y z
N MET A 1 -15.76 -4.44 -21.86
CA MET A 1 -14.82 -3.53 -22.57
C MET A 1 -13.91 -2.89 -21.52
N LYS A 2 -12.58 -2.97 -21.63
CA LYS A 2 -11.69 -2.43 -20.58
C LYS A 2 -11.74 -0.90 -20.54
N ARG A 3 -12.00 -0.32 -19.35
CA ARG A 3 -12.10 1.13 -19.16
C ARG A 3 -10.73 1.80 -19.19
N THR A 4 -10.69 3.04 -19.65
CA THR A 4 -9.47 3.86 -19.62
C THR A 4 -9.22 4.43 -18.22
N SER A 5 -7.96 4.79 -17.90
CA SER A 5 -7.62 5.46 -16.63
C SER A 5 -8.45 6.73 -16.37
N SER A 6 -8.83 7.45 -17.44
CA SER A 6 -9.69 8.64 -17.33
C SER A 6 -11.12 8.28 -16.90
N GLN A 7 -11.68 7.21 -17.45
CA GLN A 7 -13.03 6.75 -17.09
C GLN A 7 -13.09 6.24 -15.64
N LEU A 8 -12.09 5.48 -15.18
CA LEU A 8 -11.99 5.06 -13.78
C LEU A 8 -11.91 6.25 -12.83
N LYS A 9 -11.10 7.26 -13.17
CA LYS A 9 -11.01 8.51 -12.40
C LYS A 9 -12.32 9.28 -12.37
N GLN A 10 -13.09 9.28 -13.46
CA GLN A 10 -14.42 9.94 -13.50
C GLN A 10 -15.40 9.21 -12.59
N LEU A 11 -15.44 7.87 -12.59
CA LEU A 11 -16.27 7.08 -11.67
C LEU A 11 -15.93 7.40 -10.22
N SER A 12 -14.64 7.33 -9.86
CA SER A 12 -14.17 7.64 -8.51
C SER A 12 -14.55 9.07 -8.07
N ARG A 13 -14.46 10.05 -8.97
CA ARG A 13 -14.92 11.40 -8.68
C ARG A 13 -16.42 11.46 -8.45
N ALA A 14 -17.21 10.80 -9.28
CA ALA A 14 -18.65 10.79 -9.14
C ALA A 14 -19.08 10.20 -7.79
N THR A 15 -18.44 9.13 -7.34
CA THR A 15 -18.70 8.51 -6.03
C THR A 15 -18.27 9.41 -4.87
N LEU A 16 -17.11 10.09 -4.98
CA LEU A 16 -16.56 10.90 -3.89
C LEU A 16 -17.16 12.30 -3.81
N VAL A 17 -17.73 12.85 -4.89
CA VAL A 17 -18.36 14.18 -4.88
C VAL A 17 -19.47 14.21 -3.81
N ASN A 18 -19.39 15.19 -2.91
CA ASN A 18 -20.26 15.40 -1.75
C ASN A 18 -20.07 14.41 -0.56
N HIS A 19 -19.21 13.38 -0.68
CA HIS A 19 -19.01 12.37 0.37
C HIS A 19 -17.55 12.24 0.82
N PHE A 20 -16.67 13.21 0.50
CA PHE A 20 -15.25 13.18 0.85
C PHE A 20 -14.96 13.19 2.36
N SER A 21 -15.88 13.71 3.17
CA SER A 21 -15.66 13.89 4.60
C SER A 21 -15.34 12.57 5.33
N ARG A 22 -16.06 11.50 5.02
CA ARG A 22 -15.86 10.18 5.67
C ARG A 22 -14.53 9.54 5.30
N PRO A 23 -14.15 9.38 4.01
CA PRO A 23 -12.83 8.87 3.65
C PRO A 23 -11.68 9.72 4.21
N ILE A 24 -11.77 11.05 4.13
CA ILE A 24 -10.75 11.94 4.69
C ILE A 24 -10.61 11.72 6.19
N ALA A 25 -11.72 11.66 6.94
CA ALA A 25 -11.68 11.39 8.38
C ALA A 25 -11.08 10.02 8.68
N ALA A 26 -11.44 8.98 7.92
CA ALA A 26 -10.90 7.63 8.07
C ALA A 26 -9.38 7.60 7.87
N TYR A 27 -8.89 8.19 6.77
CA TYR A 27 -7.45 8.27 6.52
C TYR A 27 -6.71 9.16 7.52
N ALA A 28 -7.31 10.29 7.95
CA ALA A 28 -6.70 11.17 8.95
C ALA A 28 -6.58 10.48 10.31
N ILE A 29 -7.60 9.75 10.74
CA ILE A 29 -7.56 8.96 11.99
C ILE A 29 -6.50 7.87 11.90
N THR A 30 -6.51 7.09 10.82
CA THR A 30 -5.53 6.02 10.60
C THR A 30 -4.11 6.56 10.57
N PHE A 31 -3.86 7.62 9.81
CA PHE A 31 -2.56 8.27 9.72
C PHE A 31 -2.12 8.86 11.07
N GLY A 32 -3.04 9.49 11.81
CA GLY A 32 -2.77 10.03 13.15
C GLY A 32 -2.35 8.94 14.14
N ILE A 33 -3.02 7.78 14.13
CA ILE A 33 -2.65 6.62 14.96
C ILE A 33 -1.27 6.08 14.55
N ILE A 34 -1.01 5.91 13.27
CA ILE A 34 0.29 5.44 12.75
C ILE A 34 1.40 6.42 13.16
N LEU A 35 1.18 7.72 13.00
CA LEU A 35 2.14 8.76 13.39
C LEU A 35 2.41 8.72 14.90
N LEU A 36 1.38 8.65 15.72
CA LEU A 36 1.51 8.58 17.17
C LEU A 36 2.33 7.37 17.62
N ILE A 37 2.05 6.20 17.05
CA ILE A 37 2.77 4.95 17.36
C ILE A 37 4.24 5.07 16.97
N ASN A 38 4.55 5.64 15.78
CA ASN A 38 5.93 5.84 15.35
C ASN A 38 6.68 6.87 16.21
N LEU A 39 6.01 7.93 16.66
CA LEU A 39 6.59 8.89 17.61
C LEU A 39 6.89 8.26 18.96
N LEU A 40 5.98 7.43 19.47
CA LEU A 40 6.19 6.67 20.71
C LEU A 40 7.35 5.68 20.56
N LEU A 41 7.43 4.97 19.44
CA LEU A 41 8.54 4.06 19.18
C LEU A 41 9.88 4.79 19.15
N SER A 42 9.97 5.91 18.45
CA SER A 42 11.17 6.76 18.40
C SER A 42 11.55 7.29 19.80
N ALA A 43 10.57 7.66 20.61
CA ALA A 43 10.81 8.11 21.98
C ALA A 43 11.28 7.00 22.92
N LEU A 44 10.90 5.74 22.69
CA LEU A 44 11.34 4.58 23.45
C LEU A 44 12.76 4.11 23.11
N PHE A 45 13.24 4.43 21.91
CA PHE A 45 14.56 4.03 21.40
C PHE A 45 15.44 5.21 20.98
N PRO A 46 15.69 6.21 21.87
CA PRO A 46 16.42 7.41 21.49
C PRO A 46 17.87 7.08 21.12
N GLY A 47 18.29 7.46 19.91
CA GLY A 47 19.66 7.24 19.42
C GLY A 47 20.05 5.80 19.13
N THR A 48 19.11 4.85 19.18
CA THR A 48 19.35 3.42 18.92
C THR A 48 18.57 2.91 17.71
N GLU A 49 18.21 3.79 16.78
CA GLU A 49 17.36 3.50 15.60
C GLU A 49 17.96 2.43 14.68
N ASN A 50 19.28 2.23 14.72
CA ASN A 50 19.97 1.17 13.99
C ASN A 50 20.16 -0.13 14.80
N SER A 51 19.64 -0.20 16.03
CA SER A 51 19.74 -1.42 16.84
C SER A 51 18.81 -2.51 16.31
N ILE A 52 19.22 -3.76 16.47
CA ILE A 52 18.40 -4.92 16.09
C ILE A 52 17.07 -4.91 16.84
N SER A 53 17.06 -4.49 18.11
CA SER A 53 15.84 -4.38 18.92
C SER A 53 14.86 -3.37 18.34
N TYR A 54 15.33 -2.21 17.89
CA TYR A 54 14.48 -1.22 17.21
C TYR A 54 13.92 -1.77 15.89
N LEU A 55 14.78 -2.36 15.05
CA LEU A 55 14.36 -2.90 13.75
C LEU A 55 13.32 -4.03 13.89
N VAL A 56 13.52 -4.93 14.85
CA VAL A 56 12.55 -6.01 15.11
C VAL A 56 11.23 -5.44 15.64
N THR A 57 11.29 -4.51 16.59
CA THR A 57 10.08 -3.90 17.16
C THR A 57 9.31 -3.09 16.14
N SER A 58 9.99 -2.27 15.33
CA SER A 58 9.35 -1.49 14.26
C SER A 58 8.70 -2.40 13.21
N PHE A 59 9.35 -3.49 12.82
CA PHE A 59 8.79 -4.46 11.89
C PHE A 59 7.51 -5.14 12.41
N ILE A 60 7.51 -5.55 13.70
CA ILE A 60 6.32 -6.14 14.33
C ILE A 60 5.17 -5.10 14.39
N ILE A 61 5.48 -3.86 14.77
CA ILE A 61 4.50 -2.78 14.80
C ILE A 61 3.94 -2.50 13.41
N GLU A 62 4.76 -2.45 12.37
CA GLU A 62 4.33 -2.24 10.99
C GLU A 62 3.35 -3.35 10.53
N LEU A 63 3.64 -4.61 10.85
CA LEU A 63 2.74 -5.72 10.57
C LEU A 63 1.39 -5.56 11.29
N LEU A 64 1.38 -5.14 12.54
CA LEU A 64 0.15 -4.89 13.28
C LEU A 64 -0.63 -3.68 12.73
N LEU A 65 0.07 -2.63 12.32
CA LEU A 65 -0.53 -1.45 11.71
C LEU A 65 -1.13 -1.73 10.32
N SER A 66 -0.69 -2.80 9.64
CA SER A 66 -1.31 -3.22 8.38
C SER A 66 -2.78 -3.57 8.53
N ILE A 67 -3.20 -4.07 9.71
CA ILE A 67 -4.62 -4.33 10.01
C ILE A 67 -5.43 -3.04 9.95
N LEU A 68 -4.90 -1.96 10.52
CA LEU A 68 -5.59 -0.68 10.59
C LEU A 68 -5.74 -0.03 9.20
N SER A 69 -4.82 -0.31 8.27
CA SER A 69 -4.88 0.20 6.91
C SER A 69 -6.03 -0.37 6.07
N VAL A 70 -6.62 -1.50 6.48
CA VAL A 70 -7.78 -2.11 5.81
C VAL A 70 -9.04 -1.26 5.99
N GLY A 71 -9.25 -0.67 7.16
CA GLY A 71 -10.47 0.06 7.49
C GLY A 71 -10.85 1.18 6.50
N PRO A 72 -9.95 2.11 6.15
CA PRO A 72 -10.25 3.12 5.14
C PRO A 72 -10.59 2.53 3.76
N VAL A 73 -9.98 1.40 3.40
CA VAL A 73 -10.26 0.69 2.14
C VAL A 73 -11.66 0.08 2.16
N THR A 74 -12.09 -0.50 3.30
CA THR A 74 -13.45 -1.01 3.48
C THR A 74 -14.48 0.08 3.26
N ILE A 75 -14.31 1.23 3.91
CA ILE A 75 -15.22 2.39 3.75
C ILE A 75 -15.32 2.82 2.29
N LEU A 76 -14.18 2.90 1.58
CA LEU A 76 -14.16 3.29 0.17
C LEU A 76 -14.81 2.23 -0.74
N LEU A 77 -14.59 0.94 -0.45
CA LEU A 77 -15.18 -0.15 -1.23
C LEU A 77 -16.71 -0.15 -1.09
N ASP A 78 -17.23 0.03 0.12
CA ASP A 78 -18.65 0.16 0.39
C ASP A 78 -19.25 1.37 -0.35
N MET A 79 -18.57 2.52 -0.29
CA MET A 79 -19.01 3.72 -1.03
C MET A 79 -19.00 3.49 -2.54
N SER A 80 -18.01 2.75 -3.08
CA SER A 80 -17.95 2.44 -4.51
C SER A 80 -19.14 1.58 -4.97
N ARG A 81 -19.69 0.78 -4.06
CA ARG A 81 -20.88 -0.07 -4.28
C ARG A 81 -22.20 0.61 -3.95
N GLY A 82 -22.15 1.91 -3.62
CA GLY A 82 -23.33 2.74 -3.35
C GLY A 82 -23.87 2.60 -1.92
N SER A 83 -23.12 1.99 -1.00
CA SER A 83 -23.46 1.96 0.42
C SER A 83 -22.76 3.09 1.18
N ASP A 84 -23.35 3.47 2.33
CA ASP A 84 -22.78 4.49 3.22
C ASP A 84 -21.75 3.82 4.14
N GLY A 85 -20.45 3.82 3.76
CA GLY A 85 -19.39 3.34 4.62
C GLY A 85 -19.39 4.03 5.99
N GLN A 86 -19.28 3.27 7.07
CA GLN A 86 -19.32 3.76 8.45
C GLN A 86 -17.91 3.91 9.02
N ILE A 87 -17.70 4.91 9.90
CA ILE A 87 -16.42 5.06 10.61
C ILE A 87 -16.10 3.83 11.49
N ALA A 88 -17.13 3.10 11.93
CA ALA A 88 -16.98 1.85 12.66
C ALA A 88 -16.24 0.76 11.85
N ASP A 89 -16.27 0.85 10.50
CA ASP A 89 -15.59 -0.07 9.58
C ASP A 89 -14.07 0.11 9.56
N LEU A 90 -13.55 1.17 10.20
CA LEU A 90 -12.13 1.29 10.49
C LEU A 90 -11.57 0.09 11.26
N LEU A 91 -12.40 -0.56 12.07
CA LEU A 91 -12.03 -1.74 12.83
C LEU A 91 -12.46 -3.06 12.15
N TYR A 92 -12.82 -3.01 10.86
CA TYR A 92 -13.29 -4.18 10.11
C TYR A 92 -12.34 -5.37 10.24
N ALA A 93 -11.07 -5.18 9.94
CA ALA A 93 -10.10 -6.26 9.95
C ALA A 93 -9.83 -6.84 11.35
N PHE A 94 -10.02 -6.06 12.43
CA PHE A 94 -9.91 -6.59 13.79
C PHE A 94 -11.04 -7.57 14.14
N ARG A 95 -12.16 -7.50 13.43
CA ARG A 95 -13.34 -8.36 13.65
C ARG A 95 -13.39 -9.56 12.69
N HIS A 96 -12.60 -9.54 11.59
CA HIS A 96 -12.69 -10.53 10.51
C HIS A 96 -11.31 -11.13 10.20
N GLN A 97 -10.87 -12.09 11.04
CA GLN A 97 -9.63 -12.87 10.83
C GLN A 97 -8.39 -12.02 10.45
N PRO A 98 -7.90 -11.15 11.35
CA PRO A 98 -6.78 -10.25 11.09
C PRO A 98 -5.48 -10.97 10.71
N ASP A 99 -5.36 -12.25 11.10
CA ASP A 99 -4.22 -13.11 10.76
C ASP A 99 -3.99 -13.21 9.25
N ARG A 100 -5.05 -13.20 8.45
CA ARG A 100 -4.95 -13.32 6.99
C ARG A 100 -4.23 -12.14 6.36
N ILE A 101 -4.59 -10.93 6.77
CA ILE A 101 -3.93 -9.72 6.24
C ILE A 101 -2.50 -9.58 6.79
N ILE A 102 -2.27 -9.94 8.06
CA ILE A 102 -0.93 -9.94 8.65
C ILE A 102 0.00 -10.89 7.90
N VAL A 103 -0.44 -12.14 7.67
CA VAL A 103 0.36 -13.14 6.95
C VAL A 103 0.59 -12.72 5.50
N SER A 104 -0.41 -12.16 4.83
CA SER A 104 -0.25 -11.62 3.47
C SER A 104 0.81 -10.52 3.43
N GLN A 105 0.74 -9.56 4.37
CA GLN A 105 1.69 -8.46 4.47
C GLN A 105 3.10 -8.96 4.83
N LEU A 106 3.21 -9.94 5.72
CA LEU A 106 4.49 -10.58 6.08
C LEU A 106 5.15 -11.20 4.85
N ILE A 107 4.39 -11.95 4.03
CA ILE A 107 4.92 -12.56 2.80
C ILE A 107 5.38 -11.48 1.82
N ILE A 108 4.60 -10.43 1.60
CA ILE A 108 4.95 -9.32 0.71
C ILE A 108 6.22 -8.61 1.21
N SER A 109 6.34 -8.37 2.52
CA SER A 109 7.52 -7.74 3.13
C SER A 109 8.76 -8.61 2.99
N ILE A 110 8.66 -9.92 3.22
CA ILE A 110 9.77 -10.86 3.01
C ILE A 110 10.20 -10.87 1.54
N LEU A 111 9.27 -10.98 0.59
CA LEU A 111 9.58 -10.98 -0.84
C LEU A 111 10.30 -9.68 -1.25
N SER A 112 9.83 -8.54 -0.75
CA SER A 112 10.45 -7.25 -1.02
C SER A 112 11.86 -7.17 -0.43
N THR A 113 12.05 -7.62 0.81
CA THR A 113 13.37 -7.63 1.48
C THR A 113 14.37 -8.52 0.75
N VAL A 114 13.96 -9.71 0.34
CA VAL A 114 14.84 -10.67 -0.37
C VAL A 114 15.37 -10.08 -1.69
N ILE A 115 14.55 -9.28 -2.39
CA ILE A 115 14.99 -8.62 -3.64
C ILE A 115 16.05 -7.55 -3.37
N PHE A 116 16.02 -6.87 -2.22
CA PHE A 116 17.03 -5.86 -1.87
C PHE A 116 18.34 -6.45 -1.35
N LEU A 117 18.33 -7.67 -0.81
CA LEU A 117 19.51 -8.28 -0.18
C LEU A 117 20.77 -8.26 -1.07
N PRO A 118 20.74 -8.65 -2.36
CA PRO A 118 21.95 -8.63 -3.19
C PRO A 118 22.55 -7.22 -3.35
N ALA A 119 21.70 -6.22 -3.51
CA ALA A 119 22.14 -4.83 -3.63
C ALA A 119 22.79 -4.32 -2.34
N ILE A 120 22.16 -4.59 -1.20
CA ILE A 120 22.67 -4.20 0.13
C ILE A 120 24.02 -4.85 0.40
N ILE A 121 24.15 -6.16 0.17
CA ILE A 121 25.40 -6.91 0.39
C ILE A 121 26.53 -6.32 -0.47
N VAL A 122 26.31 -6.12 -1.77
CA VAL A 122 27.34 -5.60 -2.68
C VAL A 122 27.72 -4.17 -2.30
N LEU A 123 26.77 -3.30 -1.98
CA LEU A 123 27.04 -1.93 -1.56
C LEU A 123 27.81 -1.87 -0.25
N THR A 124 27.44 -2.70 0.74
CA THR A 124 28.13 -2.77 2.04
C THR A 124 29.57 -3.25 1.87
N LEU A 125 29.78 -4.34 1.12
CA LEU A 125 31.15 -4.84 0.83
C LEU A 125 31.97 -3.81 0.07
N SER A 126 31.37 -3.10 -0.90
CA SER A 126 32.07 -2.07 -1.68
C SER A 126 32.47 -0.88 -0.83
N SER A 127 31.68 -0.50 0.17
CA SER A 127 32.02 0.56 1.11
C SER A 127 33.17 0.16 2.04
N VAL A 128 33.21 -1.12 2.48
CA VAL A 128 34.29 -1.66 3.32
C VAL A 128 35.61 -1.75 2.57
N PHE A 129 35.58 -2.22 1.31
CA PHE A 129 36.79 -2.41 0.50
C PHE A 129 37.12 -1.21 -0.41
N TYR A 130 36.39 -0.12 -0.31
CA TYR A 130 36.57 1.12 -1.10
C TYR A 130 36.62 0.88 -2.63
N THR A 131 35.82 -0.06 -3.14
CA THR A 131 35.83 -0.45 -4.56
C THR A 131 34.78 0.34 -5.36
N ALA A 132 35.24 1.22 -6.26
CA ALA A 132 34.34 1.99 -7.15
C ALA A 132 33.49 1.07 -8.06
N PHE A 133 34.11 -0.02 -8.55
CA PHE A 133 33.41 -1.01 -9.39
C PHE A 133 32.26 -1.69 -8.66
N GLY A 134 32.48 -2.04 -7.38
CA GLY A 134 31.42 -2.62 -6.55
C GLY A 134 30.27 -1.65 -6.27
N VAL A 135 30.55 -0.37 -6.10
CA VAL A 135 29.50 0.67 -5.96
C VAL A 135 28.63 0.75 -7.22
N ILE A 136 29.23 0.69 -8.42
CA ILE A 136 28.49 0.70 -9.69
C ILE A 136 27.56 -0.53 -9.77
N ILE A 137 28.11 -1.74 -9.53
CA ILE A 137 27.30 -2.97 -9.57
C ILE A 137 26.17 -2.92 -8.51
N GLY A 138 26.48 -2.51 -7.29
CA GLY A 138 25.51 -2.41 -6.22
C GLY A 138 24.38 -1.42 -6.53
N SER A 139 24.71 -0.30 -7.18
CA SER A 139 23.71 0.69 -7.63
C SER A 139 22.81 0.15 -8.74
N LEU A 140 23.36 -0.62 -9.69
CA LEU A 140 22.58 -1.30 -10.72
C LEU A 140 21.63 -2.37 -10.11
N LEU A 141 22.12 -3.15 -9.15
CA LEU A 141 21.30 -4.11 -8.43
C LEU A 141 20.21 -3.42 -7.61
N LEU A 142 20.51 -2.28 -6.98
CA LEU A 142 19.53 -1.47 -6.27
C LEU A 142 18.43 -0.98 -7.20
N PHE A 143 18.81 -0.46 -8.38
CA PHE A 143 17.83 -0.03 -9.39
C PHE A 143 16.95 -1.20 -9.86
N ALA A 144 17.53 -2.37 -10.11
CA ALA A 144 16.79 -3.58 -10.44
C ALA A 144 15.86 -4.02 -9.30
N ALA A 145 16.30 -3.91 -8.04
CA ALA A 145 15.49 -4.23 -6.86
C ALA A 145 14.29 -3.30 -6.71
N VAL A 146 14.45 -2.00 -7.00
CA VAL A 146 13.34 -1.03 -7.01
C VAL A 146 12.29 -1.43 -8.06
N ILE A 147 12.72 -1.76 -9.28
CA ILE A 147 11.79 -2.22 -10.32
C ILE A 147 11.08 -3.51 -9.88
N GLY A 148 11.81 -4.49 -9.33
CA GLY A 148 11.24 -5.73 -8.81
C GLY A 148 10.19 -5.49 -7.72
N THR A 149 10.44 -4.55 -6.82
CA THR A 149 9.48 -4.18 -5.76
C THR A 149 8.24 -3.51 -6.32
N VAL A 150 8.36 -2.67 -7.34
CA VAL A 150 7.19 -2.10 -8.05
C VAL A 150 6.33 -3.22 -8.65
N VAL A 151 6.95 -4.22 -9.28
CA VAL A 151 6.22 -5.38 -9.83
C VAL A 151 5.50 -6.16 -8.73
N ILE A 152 6.17 -6.43 -7.59
CA ILE A 152 5.54 -7.08 -6.43
C ILE A 152 4.34 -6.27 -5.93
N ARG A 153 4.49 -4.96 -5.75
CA ARG A 153 3.39 -4.10 -5.31
C ARG A 153 2.20 -4.14 -6.26
N LEU A 154 2.44 -4.14 -7.56
CA LEU A 154 1.38 -4.27 -8.56
C LEU A 154 0.70 -5.64 -8.49
N ASP A 155 1.47 -6.73 -8.35
CA ASP A 155 0.92 -8.08 -8.25
C ASP A 155 -0.01 -8.25 -7.05
N PHE A 156 0.29 -7.58 -5.94
CA PHE A 156 -0.43 -7.70 -4.68
C PHE A 156 -1.28 -6.47 -4.32
N ALA A 157 -1.48 -5.55 -5.27
CA ALA A 157 -2.27 -4.34 -5.05
C ALA A 157 -3.75 -4.62 -4.69
N LEU A 158 -4.28 -5.77 -5.11
CA LEU A 158 -5.67 -6.15 -4.91
C LEU A 158 -5.90 -7.08 -3.70
N VAL A 159 -4.86 -7.38 -2.91
CA VAL A 159 -4.98 -8.27 -1.73
C VAL A 159 -5.98 -7.70 -0.72
N THR A 160 -5.94 -6.40 -0.45
CA THR A 160 -6.82 -5.77 0.54
C THR A 160 -8.30 -5.83 0.13
N PRO A 161 -8.72 -5.42 -1.08
CA PRO A 161 -10.11 -5.55 -1.48
C PRO A 161 -10.58 -7.02 -1.58
N LEU A 162 -9.73 -7.94 -2.04
CA LEU A 162 -10.03 -9.37 -2.04
C LEU A 162 -10.26 -9.93 -0.64
N TYR A 163 -9.45 -9.50 0.34
CA TYR A 163 -9.64 -9.87 1.75
C TYR A 163 -10.96 -9.33 2.31
N ILE A 164 -11.35 -8.10 1.96
CA ILE A 164 -12.61 -7.50 2.42
C ILE A 164 -13.80 -8.32 1.89
N ASP A 165 -13.75 -8.72 0.62
CA ASP A 165 -14.83 -9.51 0.01
C ASP A 165 -14.88 -10.95 0.53
N ASN A 166 -13.74 -11.56 0.80
CA ASN A 166 -13.63 -12.94 1.21
C ASN A 166 -12.68 -13.13 2.40
N PRO A 167 -13.03 -12.68 3.62
CA PRO A 167 -12.13 -12.71 4.78
C PRO A 167 -11.78 -14.12 5.24
N GLN A 168 -12.53 -15.14 4.79
CA GLN A 168 -12.27 -16.56 5.10
C GLN A 168 -11.18 -17.17 4.21
N THR A 169 -10.81 -16.53 3.10
CA THR A 169 -9.80 -17.03 2.17
C THR A 169 -8.41 -17.02 2.81
N SER A 170 -7.62 -18.06 2.54
CA SER A 170 -6.25 -18.11 3.08
C SER A 170 -5.37 -16.99 2.52
N ALA A 171 -4.38 -16.54 3.30
CA ALA A 171 -3.43 -15.50 2.86
C ALA A 171 -2.74 -15.85 1.53
N LEU A 172 -2.36 -17.13 1.35
CA LEU A 172 -1.71 -17.58 0.11
C LEU A 172 -2.67 -17.55 -1.10
N ASP A 173 -3.93 -17.87 -0.89
CA ASP A 173 -4.91 -17.85 -1.97
C ASP A 173 -5.28 -16.41 -2.34
N LEU A 174 -5.38 -15.49 -1.36
CA LEU A 174 -5.52 -14.04 -1.62
C LEU A 174 -4.37 -13.50 -2.48
N LEU A 175 -3.12 -13.89 -2.17
CA LEU A 175 -1.96 -13.50 -2.95
C LEU A 175 -1.98 -14.08 -4.37
N ARG A 176 -2.37 -15.35 -4.52
CA ARG A 176 -2.49 -16.00 -5.84
C ARG A 176 -3.59 -15.35 -6.68
N GLU A 177 -4.73 -15.09 -6.09
CA GLU A 177 -5.87 -14.46 -6.75
C GLU A 177 -5.54 -13.05 -7.20
N SER A 178 -4.97 -12.21 -6.30
CA SER A 178 -4.49 -10.87 -6.66
C SER A 178 -3.53 -10.91 -7.85
N ARG A 179 -2.52 -11.80 -7.79
CA ARG A 179 -1.56 -11.97 -8.87
C ARG A 179 -2.22 -12.42 -10.17
N SER A 180 -3.21 -13.32 -10.13
CA SER A 180 -3.92 -13.80 -11.31
C SER A 180 -4.73 -12.70 -11.98
N LEU A 181 -5.46 -11.89 -11.22
CA LEU A 181 -6.21 -10.72 -11.70
C LEU A 181 -5.29 -9.65 -12.30
N MET A 182 -4.08 -9.51 -11.74
CA MET A 182 -3.10 -8.54 -12.24
C MET A 182 -2.33 -9.03 -13.47
N GLN A 183 -2.37 -10.31 -13.83
CA GLN A 183 -1.77 -10.79 -15.06
C GLN A 183 -2.42 -10.14 -16.29
N GLY A 184 -1.59 -9.51 -17.13
CA GLY A 184 -2.06 -8.73 -18.29
C GLY A 184 -2.65 -7.35 -17.95
N ASN A 185 -2.78 -7.00 -16.67
CA ASN A 185 -3.33 -5.72 -16.20
C ASN A 185 -2.30 -4.86 -15.43
N ARG A 186 -1.10 -5.40 -15.12
CA ARG A 186 -0.04 -4.69 -14.39
C ARG A 186 0.29 -3.32 -14.97
N LEU A 187 0.51 -3.24 -16.28
CA LEU A 187 0.85 -2.00 -16.96
C LEU A 187 -0.29 -0.98 -16.86
N ARG A 188 -1.55 -1.42 -16.97
CA ARG A 188 -2.72 -0.55 -16.80
C ARG A 188 -2.78 0.02 -15.37
N CYS A 189 -2.58 -0.81 -14.35
CA CYS A 189 -2.52 -0.40 -12.97
C CYS A 189 -1.34 0.56 -12.73
N PHE A 190 -0.16 0.25 -13.24
CA PHE A 190 1.02 1.10 -13.15
C PHE A 190 0.78 2.49 -13.77
N VAL A 191 0.23 2.55 -14.99
CA VAL A 191 -0.10 3.82 -15.66
C VAL A 191 -1.18 4.59 -14.88
N LEU A 192 -2.14 3.88 -14.29
CA LEU A 192 -3.15 4.47 -13.43
C LEU A 192 -2.52 5.15 -12.21
N GLU A 193 -1.66 4.43 -11.46
CA GLU A 193 -0.94 4.98 -10.30
C GLU A 193 -0.01 6.13 -10.70
N LEU A 194 0.76 5.98 -11.78
CA LEU A 194 1.66 7.00 -12.29
C LEU A 194 0.92 8.30 -12.62
N SER A 195 -0.32 8.20 -13.09
CA SER A 195 -1.15 9.35 -13.43
C SER A 195 -1.61 10.19 -12.23
N PHE A 196 -1.34 9.74 -11.00
CA PHE A 196 -1.55 10.51 -9.77
C PHE A 196 -0.29 11.27 -9.32
N ILE A 197 0.90 10.94 -9.84
CA ILE A 197 2.15 11.62 -9.46
C ILE A 197 2.07 13.14 -9.59
N PRO A 198 1.57 13.73 -10.70
CA PRO A 198 1.52 15.19 -10.82
C PRO A 198 0.71 15.87 -9.70
N ILE A 199 -0.44 15.27 -9.33
CA ILE A 199 -1.28 15.84 -8.27
C ILE A 199 -0.70 15.58 -6.88
N MET A 200 0.02 14.46 -6.68
CA MET A 200 0.77 14.20 -5.46
C MET A 200 1.91 15.20 -5.28
N LEU A 201 2.66 15.51 -6.35
CA LEU A 201 3.70 16.54 -6.33
C LEU A 201 3.12 17.93 -6.02
N LEU A 202 1.96 18.25 -6.56
CA LEU A 202 1.26 19.49 -6.23
C LEU A 202 0.88 19.56 -4.73
N SER A 203 0.65 18.42 -4.09
CA SER A 203 0.34 18.37 -2.66
C SER A 203 1.53 18.78 -1.77
N VAL A 204 2.76 18.71 -2.28
CA VAL A 204 3.95 19.22 -1.57
C VAL A 204 3.86 20.74 -1.39
N VAL A 205 3.36 21.46 -2.40
CA VAL A 205 3.16 22.92 -2.33
C VAL A 205 2.17 23.33 -1.23
N THR A 206 1.21 22.45 -0.92
CA THR A 206 0.24 22.65 0.17
C THR A 206 0.69 22.05 1.51
N CYS A 207 2.01 21.91 1.72
CA CYS A 207 2.58 21.28 2.93
C CYS A 207 1.93 19.92 3.24
N PHE A 208 1.73 19.10 2.22
CA PHE A 208 1.13 17.76 2.28
C PHE A 208 -0.37 17.71 2.66
N VAL A 209 -1.00 18.85 2.95
CA VAL A 209 -2.44 18.89 3.26
C VAL A 209 -3.27 18.34 2.08
N GLY A 210 -2.84 18.59 0.85
CA GLY A 210 -3.48 18.06 -0.36
C GLY A 210 -3.55 16.52 -0.42
N LEU A 211 -2.65 15.81 0.25
CA LEU A 211 -2.66 14.34 0.30
C LEU A 211 -3.91 13.77 0.96
N LEU A 212 -4.54 14.50 1.89
CA LEU A 212 -5.79 14.07 2.53
C LEU A 212 -6.94 13.87 1.52
N TRP A 213 -6.89 14.53 0.37
CA TRP A 213 -7.85 14.36 -0.73
C TRP A 213 -7.31 13.41 -1.81
N VAL A 214 -6.01 13.50 -2.10
CA VAL A 214 -5.39 12.72 -3.18
C VAL A 214 -5.33 11.23 -2.83
N ILE A 215 -5.00 10.88 -1.58
CA ILE A 215 -4.90 9.48 -1.15
C ILE A 215 -6.24 8.73 -1.28
N PRO A 216 -7.36 9.19 -0.67
CA PRO A 216 -8.63 8.50 -0.84
C PRO A 216 -9.13 8.50 -2.29
N TYR A 217 -8.81 9.53 -3.08
CA TYR A 217 -9.14 9.57 -4.50
C TYR A 217 -8.35 8.54 -5.32
N ALA A 218 -7.04 8.41 -5.08
CA ALA A 218 -6.22 7.40 -5.74
C ALA A 218 -6.65 5.98 -5.35
N GLN A 219 -6.93 5.77 -4.06
CA GLN A 219 -7.39 4.48 -3.55
C GLN A 219 -8.78 4.11 -4.11
N MET A 220 -9.73 5.04 -4.16
CA MET A 220 -11.03 4.82 -4.79
C MET A 220 -10.86 4.41 -6.26
N THR A 221 -9.93 5.05 -6.98
CA THR A 221 -9.67 4.72 -8.39
C THR A 221 -9.10 3.31 -8.56
N LEU A 222 -8.27 2.85 -7.60
CA LEU A 222 -7.79 1.47 -7.57
C LEU A 222 -8.93 0.49 -7.27
N LEU A 223 -9.88 0.85 -6.42
CA LEU A 223 -11.05 0.03 -6.12
C LEU A 223 -12.00 -0.06 -7.32
N GLU A 224 -12.22 1.02 -8.08
CA GLU A 224 -12.98 0.95 -9.33
C GLU A 224 -12.26 0.09 -10.38
N PHE A 225 -10.92 0.09 -10.40
CA PHE A 225 -10.15 -0.83 -11.22
C PHE A 225 -10.30 -2.29 -10.76
N TYR A 226 -10.32 -2.55 -9.45
CA TYR A 226 -10.59 -3.85 -8.87
C TYR A 226 -11.98 -4.36 -9.29
N ARG A 227 -13.03 -3.53 -9.14
CA ARG A 227 -14.41 -3.85 -9.53
C ARG A 227 -14.57 -4.15 -11.02
N GLU A 228 -13.79 -3.47 -11.87
CA GLU A 228 -13.73 -3.80 -13.30
C GLU A 228 -13.13 -5.19 -13.53
N LEU A 229 -12.10 -5.57 -12.77
CA LEU A 229 -11.43 -6.86 -12.93
C LEU A 229 -12.25 -8.03 -12.37
N THR A 230 -13.11 -7.78 -11.40
CA THR A 230 -14.06 -8.75 -10.82
C THR A 230 -15.42 -8.75 -11.52
N GLU A 231 -15.54 -8.03 -12.64
CA GLU A 231 -16.75 -7.95 -13.46
C GLU A 231 -17.98 -7.37 -12.73
N GLU A 232 -17.77 -6.56 -11.67
CA GLU A 232 -18.85 -5.87 -10.96
C GLU A 232 -19.40 -4.67 -11.74
N ILE A 233 -18.61 -4.08 -12.65
CA ILE A 233 -18.96 -2.86 -13.41
C ILE A 233 -18.54 -2.94 -14.87
#